data_23cea9a7fb39b38bd4d2f8d286cfa38b
#
_entry.id   23cea9a7fb39b38bd4d2f8d286cfa38b
#
_cell.length_a   1.000
_cell.length_b   1.000
_cell.length_c   1.000
_cell.angle_alpha   90.00
_cell.angle_beta   90.00
_cell.angle_gamma   90.00
#
_symmetry.space_group_name_H-M   'P 1'
#
loop_
_entity.id
_entity.type
_entity.pdbx_description
1 polymer ?
#
loop_
_entity_poly.entity_id
_entity_poly.type
_entity_poly.pdbx_seq_one_letter_code
_entity_poly.pdbx_strand_id
1 'polypeptide(L)'
;MKRFTLSGNQQHNLTVEQQTVVDSLEPTVLVNAVAGSGKTATLMHLATKYNKGIYLAFNKAIVKDVVPKLPIGWTCKTFNAFGLSMVKQNYPYASVDFNKYNKINPRSPSPTSLVTKHMCMNGNISQASWQETCNRFKVSHSFINEAKDIMAIGKDNTNVVSGEDMLQYPIDNGWKSKEYDIVLIDECQDLNPQQIAFYLVYLLNALCL
;
A
#
# COMPACT_ATOMS: atom_id res chain seq x y z
N MET A 1 9.46 32.67 -8.37
CA MET A 1 8.12 32.04 -8.35
C MET A 1 8.05 31.14 -9.59
N LYS A 2 8.11 29.80 -9.41
CA LYS A 2 8.01 28.86 -10.53
C LYS A 2 6.53 28.66 -10.86
N ARG A 3 6.15 28.85 -12.13
CA ARG A 3 4.81 28.54 -12.64
C ARG A 3 4.85 27.17 -13.29
N PHE A 4 3.92 26.32 -12.96
CA PHE A 4 3.78 25.01 -13.58
C PHE A 4 2.45 24.95 -14.34
N THR A 5 2.47 24.37 -15.53
CA THR A 5 1.26 24.14 -16.31
C THR A 5 0.83 22.71 -16.09
N LEU A 6 -0.31 22.50 -15.43
CA LEU A 6 -0.92 21.19 -15.34
C LEU A 6 -1.70 20.91 -16.62
N SER A 7 -1.80 19.64 -17.03
CA SER A 7 -2.59 19.23 -18.19
C SER A 7 -4.02 19.74 -18.03
N GLY A 8 -4.41 20.71 -18.89
CA GLY A 8 -5.72 21.33 -18.81
C GLY A 8 -5.71 22.87 -18.64
N ASN A 9 -4.61 23.55 -18.96
CA ASN A 9 -4.51 25.03 -18.97
C ASN A 9 -4.73 25.74 -17.61
N GLN A 10 -4.58 25.08 -16.49
CA GLN A 10 -4.59 25.77 -15.20
C GLN A 10 -3.15 26.00 -14.73
N GLN A 11 -2.76 27.24 -14.64
CA GLN A 11 -1.50 27.65 -14.01
C GLN A 11 -1.75 27.77 -12.50
N HIS A 12 -1.19 26.86 -11.70
CA HIS A 12 -1.22 26.96 -10.25
C HIS A 12 0.10 27.52 -9.73
N ASN A 13 0.03 28.62 -9.01
CA ASN A 13 1.14 29.09 -8.20
C ASN A 13 1.14 28.30 -6.89
N LEU A 14 2.27 27.70 -6.55
CA LEU A 14 2.45 27.05 -5.25
C LEU A 14 2.43 28.10 -4.14
N THR A 15 1.84 27.76 -2.99
CA THR A 15 2.03 28.55 -1.76
C THR A 15 3.48 28.41 -1.27
N VAL A 16 3.89 29.23 -0.32
CA VAL A 16 5.24 29.15 0.27
C VAL A 16 5.48 27.78 0.90
N GLU A 17 4.48 27.26 1.61
CA GLU A 17 4.55 25.94 2.25
C GLU A 17 4.66 24.82 1.22
N GLN A 18 3.85 24.86 0.15
CA GLN A 18 3.93 23.88 -0.95
C GLN A 18 5.29 23.94 -1.66
N GLN A 19 5.82 25.14 -1.88
CA GLN A 19 7.14 25.31 -2.49
C GLN A 19 8.23 24.74 -1.59
N THR A 20 8.12 24.92 -0.25
CA THR A 20 9.07 24.35 0.73
C THR A 20 9.10 22.82 0.65
N VAL A 21 7.93 22.18 0.54
CA VAL A 21 7.83 20.72 0.34
C VAL A 21 8.49 20.30 -0.97
N VAL A 22 8.18 21.00 -2.06
CA VAL A 22 8.70 20.69 -3.40
C VAL A 22 10.21 20.89 -3.51
N ASP A 23 10.79 21.80 -2.73
CA ASP A 23 12.23 22.09 -2.73
C ASP A 23 13.00 21.34 -1.62
N SER A 24 12.33 20.52 -0.84
CA SER A 24 12.97 19.73 0.20
C SER A 24 13.96 18.73 -0.39
N LEU A 25 15.14 18.62 0.23
CA LEU A 25 16.18 17.63 -0.08
C LEU A 25 16.18 16.46 0.91
N GLU A 26 15.24 16.45 1.84
CA GLU A 26 15.13 15.38 2.84
C GLU A 26 14.76 14.05 2.17
N PRO A 27 15.37 12.91 2.59
CA PRO A 27 15.11 11.61 2.01
C PRO A 27 13.67 11.11 2.26
N THR A 28 13.01 11.64 3.29
CA THR A 28 11.62 11.35 3.62
C THR A 28 10.95 12.61 4.14
N VAL A 29 9.82 12.97 3.55
CA VAL A 29 9.02 14.12 3.97
C VAL A 29 7.59 13.66 4.25
N LEU A 30 7.09 13.98 5.43
CA LEU A 30 5.69 13.81 5.82
C LEU A 30 4.99 15.17 5.79
N VAL A 31 3.97 15.31 4.94
CA VAL A 31 3.20 16.53 4.83
C VAL A 31 1.88 16.39 5.58
N ASN A 32 1.72 17.16 6.64
CA ASN A 32 0.43 17.27 7.31
C ASN A 32 -0.34 18.45 6.73
N ALA A 33 -1.46 18.18 6.08
CA ALA A 33 -2.22 19.18 5.35
C ALA A 33 -3.73 18.93 5.48
N VAL A 34 -4.49 20.00 5.69
CA VAL A 34 -5.95 19.94 5.79
C VAL A 34 -6.60 19.61 4.44
N ALA A 35 -7.86 19.18 4.45
CA ALA A 35 -8.64 18.96 3.24
C ALA A 35 -8.70 20.25 2.39
N GLY A 36 -8.52 20.11 1.08
CA GLY A 36 -8.55 21.24 0.15
C GLY A 36 -7.27 22.07 0.09
N SER A 37 -6.22 21.77 0.85
CA SER A 37 -4.94 22.50 0.87
C SER A 37 -4.07 22.28 -0.39
N GLY A 38 -4.54 21.50 -1.36
CA GLY A 38 -3.79 21.23 -2.59
C GLY A 38 -2.73 20.13 -2.47
N LYS A 39 -2.89 19.16 -1.55
CA LYS A 39 -1.98 18.00 -1.41
C LYS A 39 -1.64 17.36 -2.75
N THR A 40 -2.66 16.89 -3.48
CA THR A 40 -2.45 16.23 -4.78
C THR A 40 -1.76 17.15 -5.80
N ALA A 41 -2.08 18.45 -5.80
CA ALA A 41 -1.40 19.40 -6.67
C ALA A 41 0.10 19.53 -6.32
N THR A 42 0.43 19.56 -5.03
CA THR A 42 1.82 19.58 -4.56
C THR A 42 2.57 18.31 -5.00
N LEU A 43 1.95 17.13 -4.86
CA LEU A 43 2.51 15.87 -5.33
C LEU A 43 2.74 15.88 -6.86
N MET A 44 1.81 16.43 -7.64
CA MET A 44 1.98 16.55 -9.09
C MET A 44 3.13 17.48 -9.46
N HIS A 45 3.29 18.62 -8.76
CA HIS A 45 4.44 19.50 -8.97
C HIS A 45 5.76 18.79 -8.62
N LEU A 46 5.78 18.05 -7.52
CA LEU A 46 6.96 17.27 -7.14
C LEU A 46 7.28 16.19 -8.19
N ALA A 47 6.26 15.55 -8.75
CA ALA A 47 6.45 14.56 -9.81
C ALA A 47 7.18 15.12 -11.02
N THR A 48 7.00 16.40 -11.36
CA THR A 48 7.70 17.00 -12.51
C THR A 48 9.21 17.16 -12.34
N LYS A 49 9.72 17.02 -11.10
CA LYS A 49 11.16 17.13 -10.83
C LYS A 49 11.93 15.84 -11.08
N TYR A 50 11.25 14.71 -11.23
CA TYR A 50 11.85 13.39 -11.34
C TYR A 50 11.45 12.71 -12.64
N ASN A 51 12.41 12.00 -13.25
CA ASN A 51 12.16 11.30 -14.51
C ASN A 51 11.40 9.99 -14.32
N LYS A 52 11.56 9.36 -13.16
CA LYS A 52 11.01 8.04 -12.87
C LYS A 52 10.53 7.96 -11.42
N GLY A 53 9.23 7.84 -11.25
CA GLY A 53 8.65 7.73 -9.93
C GLY A 53 7.47 6.76 -9.89
N ILE A 54 7.05 6.44 -8.67
CA ILE A 54 5.81 5.72 -8.43
C ILE A 54 4.89 6.53 -7.51
N TYR A 55 3.63 6.62 -7.92
CA TYR A 55 2.55 7.17 -7.10
C TYR A 55 1.72 6.01 -6.56
N LEU A 56 1.69 5.86 -5.25
CA LEU A 56 0.91 4.84 -4.56
C LEU A 56 -0.38 5.46 -4.02
N ALA A 57 -1.49 5.02 -4.57
CA ALA A 57 -2.82 5.48 -4.22
C ALA A 57 -3.52 4.49 -3.30
N PHE A 58 -4.40 5.02 -2.44
CA PHE A 58 -5.20 4.20 -1.55
C PHE A 58 -6.20 3.29 -2.30
N ASN A 59 -6.79 3.79 -3.40
CA ASN A 59 -7.80 3.04 -4.16
C ASN A 59 -7.70 3.27 -5.68
N LYS A 60 -8.46 2.45 -6.43
CA LYS A 60 -8.48 2.50 -7.90
C LYS A 60 -9.10 3.78 -8.48
N ALA A 61 -9.97 4.46 -7.75
CA ALA A 61 -10.57 5.71 -8.23
C ALA A 61 -9.50 6.79 -8.29
N ILE A 62 -8.69 6.94 -7.23
CA ILE A 62 -7.55 7.87 -7.21
C ILE A 62 -6.56 7.54 -8.33
N VAL A 63 -6.26 6.26 -8.57
CA VAL A 63 -5.37 5.87 -9.70
C VAL A 63 -5.90 6.41 -11.02
N LYS A 64 -7.20 6.26 -11.32
CA LYS A 64 -7.80 6.77 -12.56
C LYS A 64 -7.69 8.28 -12.71
N ASP A 65 -7.84 9.01 -11.61
CA ASP A 65 -7.78 10.47 -11.60
C ASP A 65 -6.36 11.01 -11.70
N VAL A 66 -5.37 10.27 -11.21
CA VAL A 66 -3.98 10.69 -11.12
C VAL A 66 -3.18 10.32 -12.37
N VAL A 67 -3.39 9.12 -12.92
CA VAL A 67 -2.64 8.64 -14.11
C VAL A 67 -2.54 9.68 -15.24
N PRO A 68 -3.63 10.36 -15.67
CA PRO A 68 -3.55 11.33 -16.78
C PRO A 68 -2.76 12.61 -16.43
N LYS A 69 -2.44 12.82 -15.15
CA LYS A 69 -1.75 14.03 -14.66
C LYS A 69 -0.27 13.80 -14.41
N LEU A 70 0.17 12.52 -14.36
CA LEU A 70 1.56 12.18 -14.10
C LEU A 70 2.45 12.37 -15.33
N PRO A 71 3.73 12.73 -15.14
CA PRO A 71 4.69 12.81 -16.23
C PRO A 71 4.93 11.44 -16.89
N ILE A 72 5.42 11.45 -18.12
CA ILE A 72 5.83 10.25 -18.84
C ILE A 72 6.94 9.55 -18.04
N GLY A 73 6.89 8.21 -17.96
CA GLY A 73 7.85 7.41 -17.20
C GLY A 73 7.40 7.08 -15.76
N TRP A 74 6.33 7.74 -15.28
CA TRP A 74 5.77 7.48 -13.96
C TRP A 74 4.85 6.26 -13.95
N THR A 75 4.83 5.60 -12.79
CA THR A 75 3.90 4.50 -12.50
C THR A 75 2.90 4.98 -11.44
N CYS A 76 1.60 4.68 -11.63
CA CYS A 76 0.58 4.89 -10.61
C CYS A 76 -0.15 3.58 -10.34
N LYS A 77 -0.15 3.12 -9.09
CA LYS A 77 -0.81 1.87 -8.67
C LYS A 77 -1.36 2.02 -7.27
N THR A 78 -2.31 1.13 -6.90
CA THR A 78 -2.60 0.89 -5.50
C THR A 78 -1.48 0.04 -4.88
N PHE A 79 -1.32 0.06 -3.55
CA PHE A 79 -0.37 -0.79 -2.85
C PHE A 79 -0.51 -2.27 -3.25
N ASN A 80 -1.73 -2.81 -3.20
CA ASN A 80 -1.99 -4.19 -3.58
C ASN A 80 -1.66 -4.49 -5.05
N ALA A 81 -1.96 -3.57 -5.97
CA ALA A 81 -1.61 -3.76 -7.38
C ALA A 81 -0.10 -3.72 -7.61
N PHE A 82 0.61 -2.91 -6.82
CA PHE A 82 2.07 -2.88 -6.87
C PHE A 82 2.68 -4.15 -6.29
N GLY A 83 2.24 -4.58 -5.10
CA GLY A 83 2.67 -5.85 -4.50
C GLY A 83 2.34 -7.05 -5.39
N LEU A 84 1.13 -7.11 -5.99
CA LEU A 84 0.77 -8.15 -6.94
C LEU A 84 1.73 -8.19 -8.15
N SER A 85 2.21 -7.04 -8.63
CA SER A 85 3.19 -7.04 -9.73
C SER A 85 4.50 -7.69 -9.35
N MET A 86 4.92 -7.58 -8.07
CA MET A 86 6.11 -8.28 -7.53
C MET A 86 5.83 -9.78 -7.36
N VAL A 87 4.65 -10.13 -6.83
CA VAL A 87 4.23 -11.54 -6.73
C VAL A 87 4.24 -12.21 -8.10
N LYS A 88 3.70 -11.57 -9.12
CA LYS A 88 3.65 -12.12 -10.48
C LYS A 88 5.02 -12.26 -11.16
N GLN A 89 6.02 -11.49 -10.75
CA GLN A 89 7.40 -11.67 -11.21
C GLN A 89 8.03 -12.94 -10.64
N ASN A 90 7.69 -13.34 -9.42
CA ASN A 90 8.24 -14.51 -8.74
C ASN A 90 7.34 -15.75 -8.87
N TYR A 91 6.04 -15.55 -8.92
CA TYR A 91 5.01 -16.60 -9.12
C TYR A 91 4.12 -16.25 -10.30
N PRO A 92 4.58 -16.42 -11.56
CA PRO A 92 3.87 -15.97 -12.76
C PRO A 92 2.47 -16.59 -12.94
N TYR A 93 2.31 -17.81 -12.48
CA TYR A 93 1.07 -18.59 -12.63
C TYR A 93 0.11 -18.47 -11.46
N ALA A 94 0.48 -17.75 -10.39
CA ALA A 94 -0.40 -17.59 -9.25
C ALA A 94 -1.72 -16.92 -9.67
N SER A 95 -2.84 -17.48 -9.26
CA SER A 95 -4.17 -16.89 -9.46
C SER A 95 -4.52 -15.95 -8.31
N VAL A 96 -5.42 -15.00 -8.55
CA VAL A 96 -5.90 -14.09 -7.50
C VAL A 96 -7.25 -14.57 -7.00
N ASP A 97 -7.36 -14.80 -5.69
CA ASP A 97 -8.63 -15.14 -5.02
C ASP A 97 -8.74 -14.43 -3.68
N PHE A 98 -9.58 -13.41 -3.60
CA PHE A 98 -9.85 -12.66 -2.36
C PHE A 98 -10.57 -13.48 -1.27
N ASN A 99 -11.08 -14.66 -1.65
CA ASN A 99 -11.71 -15.60 -0.72
C ASN A 99 -10.79 -16.76 -0.31
N LYS A 100 -9.50 -16.70 -0.66
CA LYS A 100 -8.51 -17.73 -0.36
C LYS A 100 -8.63 -18.29 1.05
N TYR A 101 -8.55 -17.43 2.06
CA TYR A 101 -8.61 -17.83 3.47
C TYR A 101 -9.94 -18.41 3.90
N ASN A 102 -11.05 -18.00 3.27
CA ASN A 102 -12.38 -18.60 3.53
C ASN A 102 -12.48 -20.03 2.96
N LYS A 103 -11.73 -20.34 1.91
CA LYS A 103 -11.77 -21.65 1.23
C LYS A 103 -10.85 -22.68 1.87
N ILE A 104 -9.83 -22.27 2.64
CA ILE A 104 -8.89 -23.18 3.29
C ILE A 104 -9.60 -24.09 4.30
N ASN A 105 -10.52 -23.52 5.08
CA ASN A 105 -11.39 -24.32 5.96
C ASN A 105 -12.86 -23.89 5.79
N PRO A 106 -13.60 -24.49 4.83
CA PRO A 106 -15.00 -24.14 4.58
C PRO A 106 -15.94 -24.39 5.78
N ARG A 107 -15.51 -25.21 6.74
CA ARG A 107 -16.26 -25.48 7.99
C ARG A 107 -15.97 -24.45 9.08
N SER A 108 -14.90 -23.69 8.91
CA SER A 108 -14.56 -22.61 9.83
C SER A 108 -15.62 -21.52 9.80
N PRO A 109 -16.04 -21.00 10.94
CA PRO A 109 -16.92 -19.84 10.97
C PRO A 109 -16.33 -18.69 10.16
N SER A 110 -17.14 -18.01 9.37
CA SER A 110 -16.72 -16.82 8.60
C SER A 110 -15.93 -15.79 9.43
N PRO A 111 -16.27 -15.56 10.74
CA PRO A 111 -15.49 -14.71 11.63
C PRO A 111 -14.04 -15.15 11.82
N THR A 112 -13.74 -16.48 11.85
CA THR A 112 -12.37 -16.98 11.99
C THR A 112 -11.49 -16.55 10.80
N SER A 113 -12.03 -16.61 9.59
CA SER A 113 -11.33 -16.13 8.39
C SER A 113 -11.09 -14.61 8.42
N LEU A 114 -12.02 -13.82 8.99
CA LEU A 114 -11.84 -12.38 9.20
C LEU A 114 -10.69 -12.10 10.18
N VAL A 115 -10.63 -12.85 11.30
CA VAL A 115 -9.53 -12.77 12.25
C VAL A 115 -8.20 -13.08 11.55
N THR A 116 -8.15 -14.16 10.77
CA THR A 116 -6.94 -14.54 10.01
C THR A 116 -6.48 -13.43 9.08
N LYS A 117 -7.37 -12.89 8.25
CA LYS A 117 -7.06 -11.79 7.31
C LYS A 117 -6.58 -10.54 8.04
N HIS A 118 -7.24 -10.17 9.12
CA HIS A 118 -6.85 -9.01 9.92
C HIS A 118 -5.44 -9.20 10.51
N MET A 119 -5.13 -10.39 11.01
CA MET A 119 -3.81 -10.71 11.55
C MET A 119 -2.72 -10.68 10.46
N CYS A 120 -3.03 -11.13 9.24
CA CYS A 120 -2.11 -10.96 8.09
C CYS A 120 -1.76 -9.50 7.84
N MET A 121 -2.72 -8.58 7.98
CA MET A 121 -2.53 -7.14 7.75
C MET A 121 -1.91 -6.40 8.94
N ASN A 122 -1.95 -6.98 10.14
CA ASN A 122 -1.52 -6.29 11.36
C ASN A 122 0.00 -6.31 11.56
N GLY A 123 0.72 -7.28 10.99
CA GLY A 123 2.16 -7.44 11.16
C GLY A 123 2.60 -7.88 12.56
N ASN A 124 1.76 -7.74 13.59
CA ASN A 124 2.01 -8.17 14.97
C ASN A 124 1.23 -9.44 15.26
N ILE A 125 1.94 -10.57 15.40
CA ILE A 125 1.36 -11.90 15.64
C ILE A 125 1.49 -12.36 17.10
N SER A 126 1.61 -11.43 18.06
CA SER A 126 1.61 -11.79 19.49
C SER A 126 0.29 -12.40 19.94
N GLN A 127 0.32 -13.16 21.02
CA GLN A 127 -0.90 -13.76 21.58
C GLN A 127 -1.93 -12.70 22.00
N ALA A 128 -1.47 -11.55 22.52
CA ALA A 128 -2.34 -10.43 22.86
C ALA A 128 -3.06 -9.86 21.64
N SER A 129 -2.35 -9.70 20.51
CA SER A 129 -2.93 -9.20 19.26
C SER A 129 -3.98 -10.16 18.68
N TRP A 130 -3.79 -11.48 18.82
CA TRP A 130 -4.79 -12.48 18.45
C TRP A 130 -6.06 -12.35 19.30
N GLN A 131 -5.91 -12.22 20.62
CA GLN A 131 -7.03 -12.05 21.55
C GLN A 131 -7.79 -10.75 21.29
N GLU A 132 -7.09 -9.63 21.09
CA GLU A 132 -7.69 -8.33 20.76
C GLU A 132 -8.48 -8.41 19.45
N THR A 133 -7.90 -9.06 18.43
CA THR A 133 -8.57 -9.23 17.14
C THR A 133 -9.81 -10.10 17.25
N CYS A 134 -9.77 -11.19 18.04
CA CYS A 134 -10.94 -12.00 18.32
C CYS A 134 -12.03 -11.20 19.01
N ASN A 135 -11.69 -10.38 20.02
CA ASN A 135 -12.64 -9.50 20.70
C ASN A 135 -13.28 -8.52 19.74
N ARG A 136 -12.49 -7.89 18.85
CA ARG A 136 -12.97 -6.94 17.83
C ARG A 136 -14.00 -7.56 16.90
N PHE A 137 -13.78 -8.80 16.45
CA PHE A 137 -14.69 -9.50 15.55
C PHE A 137 -15.72 -10.38 16.28
N LYS A 138 -15.78 -10.32 17.60
CA LYS A 138 -16.68 -11.12 18.45
C LYS A 138 -16.54 -12.64 18.21
N VAL A 139 -15.31 -13.09 18.00
CA VAL A 139 -14.95 -14.50 17.82
C VAL A 139 -14.41 -15.04 19.15
N SER A 140 -14.80 -16.27 19.53
CA SER A 140 -14.25 -16.90 20.72
C SER A 140 -12.74 -17.10 20.60
N HIS A 141 -12.00 -16.90 21.70
CA HIS A 141 -10.54 -17.14 21.74
C HIS A 141 -10.18 -18.62 21.47
N SER A 142 -11.12 -19.54 21.61
CA SER A 142 -10.92 -20.95 21.26
C SER A 142 -10.58 -21.17 19.79
N PHE A 143 -10.93 -20.23 18.89
CA PHE A 143 -10.64 -20.30 17.46
C PHE A 143 -9.27 -19.74 17.08
N ILE A 144 -8.46 -19.22 18.02
CA ILE A 144 -7.15 -18.63 17.71
C ILE A 144 -6.22 -19.64 17.03
N ASN A 145 -6.16 -20.88 17.53
CA ASN A 145 -5.28 -21.89 16.92
C ASN A 145 -5.74 -22.24 15.50
N GLU A 146 -7.03 -22.40 15.27
CA GLU A 146 -7.58 -22.63 13.95
C GLU A 146 -7.27 -21.46 12.99
N ALA A 147 -7.38 -20.21 13.45
CA ALA A 147 -7.04 -19.04 12.65
C ALA A 147 -5.54 -18.99 12.31
N LYS A 148 -4.66 -19.40 13.23
CA LYS A 148 -3.23 -19.55 12.98
C LYS A 148 -2.93 -20.62 11.92
N ASP A 149 -3.60 -21.78 12.00
CA ASP A 149 -3.45 -22.85 11.02
C ASP A 149 -3.92 -22.41 9.63
N ILE A 150 -5.06 -21.72 9.54
CA ILE A 150 -5.55 -21.14 8.29
C ILE A 150 -4.52 -20.15 7.72
N MET A 151 -3.93 -19.32 8.57
CA MET A 151 -2.90 -18.36 8.12
C MET A 151 -1.65 -19.08 7.60
N ALA A 152 -1.17 -20.11 8.29
CA ALA A 152 -0.01 -20.88 7.88
C ALA A 152 -0.24 -21.60 6.55
N ILE A 153 -1.34 -22.34 6.42
CA ILE A 153 -1.72 -23.03 5.16
C ILE A 153 -1.87 -22.02 4.02
N GLY A 154 -2.48 -20.87 4.30
CA GLY A 154 -2.65 -19.81 3.31
C GLY A 154 -1.32 -19.25 2.81
N LYS A 155 -0.37 -19.00 3.69
CA LYS A 155 0.96 -18.51 3.35
C LYS A 155 1.75 -19.50 2.50
N ASP A 156 1.65 -20.80 2.79
CA ASP A 156 2.34 -21.85 2.04
C ASP A 156 1.78 -22.05 0.62
N ASN A 157 0.52 -21.71 0.40
CA ASN A 157 -0.12 -21.83 -0.91
C ASN A 157 0.17 -20.60 -1.80
N THR A 158 1.29 -20.63 -2.49
CA THR A 158 1.73 -19.56 -3.41
C THR A 158 1.04 -19.58 -4.78
N ASN A 159 0.30 -20.64 -5.12
CA ASN A 159 -0.46 -20.74 -6.37
C ASN A 159 -1.71 -19.85 -6.37
N VAL A 160 -2.18 -19.49 -5.19
CA VAL A 160 -3.34 -18.62 -5.01
C VAL A 160 -2.96 -17.46 -4.11
N VAL A 161 -3.26 -16.24 -4.52
CA VAL A 161 -2.88 -14.99 -3.85
C VAL A 161 -4.12 -14.24 -3.40
N SER A 162 -4.24 -13.95 -2.13
CA SER A 162 -5.27 -13.06 -1.57
C SER A 162 -4.84 -11.60 -1.65
N GLY A 163 -5.73 -10.67 -1.25
CA GLY A 163 -5.38 -9.26 -1.12
C GLY A 163 -4.27 -9.01 -0.11
N GLU A 164 -4.27 -9.75 0.99
CA GLU A 164 -3.28 -9.69 2.07
C GLU A 164 -1.92 -10.23 1.61
N ASP A 165 -1.92 -11.32 0.85
CA ASP A 165 -0.70 -11.95 0.32
C ASP A 165 0.04 -11.05 -0.68
N MET A 166 -0.68 -10.19 -1.40
CA MET A 166 -0.09 -9.28 -2.39
C MET A 166 1.02 -8.39 -1.78
N LEU A 167 0.89 -8.04 -0.51
CA LEU A 167 1.90 -7.27 0.21
C LEU A 167 2.77 -8.17 1.10
N GLN A 168 2.19 -9.22 1.68
CA GLN A 168 2.89 -10.08 2.62
C GLN A 168 4.00 -10.89 1.95
N TYR A 169 3.76 -11.48 0.79
CA TYR A 169 4.79 -12.27 0.10
C TYR A 169 6.04 -11.43 -0.25
N PRO A 170 5.93 -10.24 -0.85
CA PRO A 170 7.08 -9.39 -0.99
C PRO A 170 7.80 -9.13 0.34
N ILE A 171 7.07 -8.79 1.42
CA ILE A 171 7.65 -8.50 2.74
C ILE A 171 8.43 -9.72 3.26
N ASP A 172 7.79 -10.89 3.31
CA ASP A 172 8.37 -12.11 3.90
C ASP A 172 9.60 -12.60 3.11
N ASN A 173 9.64 -12.37 1.80
CA ASN A 173 10.72 -12.83 0.92
C ASN A 173 11.78 -11.77 0.60
N GLY A 174 11.63 -10.55 1.07
CA GLY A 174 12.58 -9.45 0.82
C GLY A 174 12.76 -9.12 -0.67
N TRP A 175 11.70 -9.28 -1.49
CA TRP A 175 11.80 -9.03 -2.93
C TRP A 175 12.01 -7.56 -3.21
N LYS A 176 12.95 -7.23 -4.07
CA LYS A 176 13.20 -5.86 -4.49
C LYS A 176 12.32 -5.48 -5.67
N SER A 177 11.81 -4.26 -5.67
CA SER A 177 11.10 -3.70 -6.81
C SER A 177 12.07 -3.05 -7.80
N LYS A 178 11.51 -2.53 -8.90
CA LYS A 178 12.24 -1.59 -9.76
C LYS A 178 12.67 -0.39 -8.94
N GLU A 179 13.87 0.12 -9.23
CA GLU A 179 14.32 1.37 -8.66
C GLU A 179 13.47 2.53 -9.18
N TYR A 180 13.00 3.37 -8.29
CA TYR A 180 12.35 4.64 -8.56
C TYR A 180 13.16 5.76 -7.93
N ASP A 181 13.21 6.90 -8.59
CA ASP A 181 13.89 8.09 -8.07
C ASP A 181 13.12 8.66 -6.87
N ILE A 182 11.80 8.48 -6.88
CA ILE A 182 10.90 8.94 -5.82
C ILE A 182 9.65 8.06 -5.72
N VAL A 183 9.11 7.96 -4.52
CA VAL A 183 7.79 7.38 -4.22
C VAL A 183 6.89 8.46 -3.63
N LEU A 184 5.73 8.64 -4.20
CA LEU A 184 4.69 9.53 -3.69
C LEU A 184 3.54 8.69 -3.13
N ILE A 185 3.12 9.00 -1.91
CA ILE A 185 1.99 8.35 -1.25
C ILE A 185 0.97 9.42 -0.88
N ASP A 186 -0.23 9.30 -1.41
CA ASP A 186 -1.35 10.14 -1.04
C ASP A 186 -2.19 9.47 0.05
N GLU A 187 -2.78 10.26 0.93
CA GLU A 187 -3.61 9.82 2.06
C GLU A 187 -2.88 8.80 2.96
N CYS A 188 -1.62 9.06 3.29
CA CYS A 188 -0.78 8.13 4.07
C CYS A 188 -1.33 7.85 5.49
N GLN A 189 -2.22 8.70 6.04
CA GLN A 189 -2.90 8.44 7.31
C GLN A 189 -3.85 7.23 7.27
N ASP A 190 -4.28 6.80 6.09
CA ASP A 190 -5.20 5.67 5.91
C ASP A 190 -4.47 4.33 5.72
N LEU A 191 -3.12 4.35 5.73
CA LEU A 191 -2.32 3.14 5.57
C LEU A 191 -2.48 2.19 6.76
N ASN A 192 -2.71 0.91 6.47
CA ASN A 192 -2.66 -0.12 7.49
C ASN A 192 -1.21 -0.54 7.82
N PRO A 193 -0.97 -1.25 8.93
CA PRO A 193 0.39 -1.66 9.33
C PRO A 193 1.14 -2.46 8.28
N GLN A 194 0.46 -3.32 7.50
CA GLN A 194 1.09 -4.09 6.42
C GLN A 194 1.56 -3.18 5.28
N GLN A 195 0.77 -2.17 4.90
CA GLN A 195 1.16 -1.20 3.88
C GLN A 195 2.34 -0.34 4.34
N ILE A 196 2.37 0.04 5.63
CA ILE A 196 3.50 0.73 6.22
C ILE A 196 4.75 -0.16 6.20
N ALA A 197 4.65 -1.42 6.63
CA ALA A 197 5.75 -2.37 6.60
C ALA A 197 6.28 -2.58 5.16
N PHE A 198 5.37 -2.73 4.20
CA PHE A 198 5.72 -2.85 2.79
C PHE A 198 6.47 -1.61 2.29
N TYR A 199 6.01 -0.42 2.64
CA TYR A 199 6.67 0.83 2.33
C TYR A 199 8.09 0.87 2.92
N LEU A 200 8.24 0.59 4.22
CA LEU A 200 9.52 0.65 4.92
C LEU A 200 10.54 -0.35 4.35
N VAL A 201 10.12 -1.52 3.94
CA VAL A 201 11.02 -2.54 3.39
C VAL A 201 11.49 -2.21 1.97
N TYR A 202 10.62 -1.65 1.13
CA TYR A 202 10.88 -1.54 -0.31
C TYR A 202 11.17 -0.13 -0.80
N LEU A 203 10.84 0.88 0.00
CA LEU A 203 10.78 2.26 -0.46
C LEU A 203 11.63 3.22 0.38
N LEU A 204 12.45 2.71 1.33
CA LEU A 204 13.31 3.50 2.22
C LEU A 204 14.34 4.40 1.50
N ASN A 205 14.47 4.29 0.18
CA ASN A 205 15.30 5.19 -0.63
C ASN A 205 14.47 6.23 -1.40
N ALA A 206 13.22 6.46 -0.99
CA ALA A 206 12.31 7.30 -1.72
C ALA A 206 11.63 8.31 -0.81
N LEU A 207 11.47 9.55 -1.29
CA LEU A 207 10.72 10.60 -0.60
C LEU A 207 9.27 10.17 -0.40
N CYS A 208 8.81 10.13 0.84
CA CYS A 208 7.42 9.95 1.21
C CYS A 208 6.82 11.30 1.60
N LEU A 209 5.79 11.71 0.91
CA LEU A 209 5.01 12.90 1.23
C LEU A 209 3.64 12.53 1.76
#